data_c311f30252e40232fa7492ef5e6b4fa9
#
_entry.id   c311f30252e40232fa7492ef5e6b4fa9
#
_cell.length_a   1.000
_cell.length_b   1.000
_cell.length_c   1.000
_cell.angle_alpha   90.00
_cell.angle_beta   90.00
_cell.angle_gamma   90.00
#
_symmetry.space_group_name_H-M   'P 1'
#
loop_
_entity.id
_entity.type
_entity.pdbx_description
1 polymer ?
#
loop_
_entity_poly.entity_id
_entity_poly.type
_entity_poly.pdbx_seq_one_letter_code
_entity_poly.pdbx_strand_id
1 'polypeptide(L)'
;MSESLKEKTAKGLFWGGFSNGIQQLLNLFFGIFLARLLNADDYGMVGMLTIFIAVAGTLQESGFTNALTNKREVTHKDYNAVFWFSTLTGITMYILLFLSAPLIADFYDKPELVPLARYLFIGFLISSSATAHNAVLFKNLMVKQKAMSQIIALTLSGIIGVIMAFNGMTYWGIATQSVVYILVVTICFWHFSPWRPTLNIDFRPLKSMFGFSSKILVTNIFTQINNNIFSVLLGKFFSEAEVGYYTQANKWNTMGHSLITGMVSGVAQPVLTEVANDAGRQRNVFRKMLRFTAFISFPAMFGLALIAHELIVISVTDKWLDSVPILQLLCIWGAFLPILSLYSNLIISKGKSDIYMWNTIALGILQVIVILLAYPYGIHTMIVAFVTVNIVWMLVWHYFVWQQIRLNLFAALKDILPFAFIATAVMAATYYITIGFANLYLLMASKMIIAGTLYTAILWLSGSVTFKESLHYIIKK
;
A
#
# COMPACT_ATOMS: atom_id res chain seq x y z
N MET A 1 -24.43 12.01 -28.45
CA MET A 1 -24.32 10.53 -28.42
C MET A 1 -23.89 10.12 -27.04
N SER A 2 -24.69 9.36 -26.28
CA SER A 2 -24.30 8.84 -24.97
C SER A 2 -23.24 7.76 -25.17
N GLU A 3 -22.05 7.94 -24.57
CA GLU A 3 -21.00 6.91 -24.57
C GLU A 3 -21.54 5.59 -24.01
N SER A 4 -21.25 4.48 -24.70
CA SER A 4 -21.65 3.16 -24.22
C SER A 4 -20.93 2.80 -22.92
N LEU A 5 -21.56 2.00 -22.04
CA LEU A 5 -20.95 1.54 -20.78
C LEU A 5 -19.59 0.85 -21.04
N LYS A 6 -19.46 0.10 -22.13
CA LYS A 6 -18.22 -0.57 -22.55
C LYS A 6 -17.09 0.44 -22.83
N GLU A 7 -17.42 1.54 -23.49
CA GLU A 7 -16.47 2.60 -23.85
C GLU A 7 -16.02 3.38 -22.59
N LYS A 8 -16.96 3.72 -21.69
CA LYS A 8 -16.63 4.34 -20.40
C LYS A 8 -15.75 3.44 -19.53
N THR A 9 -16.01 2.14 -19.51
CA THR A 9 -15.21 1.16 -18.77
C THR A 9 -13.80 1.05 -19.36
N ALA A 10 -13.65 0.94 -20.67
CA ALA A 10 -12.34 0.88 -21.33
C ALA A 10 -11.52 2.15 -21.10
N LYS A 11 -12.14 3.33 -21.24
CA LYS A 11 -11.49 4.63 -20.90
C LYS A 11 -11.13 4.70 -19.42
N GLY A 12 -12.00 4.20 -18.52
CA GLY A 12 -11.74 4.15 -17.09
C GLY A 12 -10.52 3.29 -16.74
N LEU A 13 -10.40 2.11 -17.32
CA LEU A 13 -9.25 1.21 -17.14
C LEU A 13 -7.95 1.83 -17.66
N PHE A 14 -7.99 2.45 -18.85
CA PHE A 14 -6.84 3.16 -19.39
C PHE A 14 -6.39 4.30 -18.49
N TRP A 15 -7.31 5.20 -18.12
CA TRP A 15 -6.96 6.34 -17.26
C TRP A 15 -6.53 5.91 -15.85
N GLY A 16 -7.12 4.84 -15.30
CA GLY A 16 -6.72 4.28 -14.02
C GLY A 16 -5.28 3.74 -14.04
N GLY A 17 -4.94 2.93 -15.03
CA GLY A 17 -3.58 2.41 -15.20
C GLY A 17 -2.55 3.50 -15.49
N PHE A 18 -2.86 4.40 -16.43
CA PHE A 18 -2.00 5.53 -16.80
C PHE A 18 -1.75 6.47 -15.61
N SER A 19 -2.81 6.81 -14.88
CA SER A 19 -2.70 7.66 -13.69
C SER A 19 -1.84 7.02 -12.60
N ASN A 20 -2.03 5.73 -12.33
CA ASN A 20 -1.21 5.02 -11.34
C ASN A 20 0.27 5.03 -11.73
N GLY A 21 0.59 4.83 -13.00
CA GLY A 21 1.96 4.92 -13.51
C GLY A 21 2.56 6.32 -13.29
N ILE A 22 1.85 7.38 -13.70
CA ILE A 22 2.31 8.76 -13.50
C ILE A 22 2.45 9.09 -12.01
N GLN A 23 1.50 8.69 -11.17
CA GLN A 23 1.59 8.93 -9.73
C GLN A 23 2.82 8.25 -9.11
N GLN A 24 3.14 7.01 -9.52
CA GLN A 24 4.35 6.33 -9.06
C GLN A 24 5.62 7.06 -9.50
N LEU A 25 5.68 7.54 -10.75
CA LEU A 25 6.82 8.33 -11.24
C LEU A 25 6.97 9.66 -10.49
N LEU A 26 5.88 10.38 -10.24
CA LEU A 26 5.90 11.63 -9.48
C LEU A 26 6.28 11.40 -8.01
N ASN A 27 5.74 10.36 -7.38
CA ASN A 27 6.11 9.97 -6.02
C ASN A 27 7.60 9.60 -5.91
N LEU A 28 8.12 8.90 -6.92
CA LEU A 28 9.54 8.56 -7.01
C LEU A 28 10.38 9.84 -7.16
N PHE A 29 10.01 10.69 -8.12
CA PHE A 29 10.73 11.94 -8.43
C PHE A 29 10.81 12.85 -7.20
N PHE A 30 9.66 13.29 -6.68
CA PHE A 30 9.63 14.16 -5.50
C PHE A 30 10.19 13.47 -4.25
N GLY A 31 9.98 12.17 -4.11
CA GLY A 31 10.53 11.39 -3.01
C GLY A 31 12.06 11.34 -3.00
N ILE A 32 12.70 11.24 -4.16
CA ILE A 32 14.16 11.29 -4.29
C ILE A 32 14.67 12.69 -3.91
N PHE A 33 14.06 13.75 -4.44
CA PHE A 33 14.48 15.12 -4.11
C PHE A 33 14.36 15.41 -2.61
N LEU A 34 13.24 15.08 -1.99
CA LEU A 34 13.06 15.26 -0.55
C LEU A 34 14.08 14.45 0.26
N ALA A 35 14.29 13.18 -0.10
CA ALA A 35 15.24 12.35 0.63
C ALA A 35 16.71 12.81 0.45
N ARG A 36 17.04 13.49 -0.64
CA ARG A 36 18.36 14.13 -0.81
C ARG A 36 18.54 15.37 0.04
N LEU A 37 17.48 16.14 0.26
CA LEU A 37 17.50 17.38 1.03
C LEU A 37 17.36 17.15 2.54
N LEU A 38 16.53 16.20 2.93
CA LEU A 38 16.16 15.91 4.31
C LEU A 38 16.96 14.74 4.89
N ASN A 39 16.89 14.60 6.22
CA ASN A 39 17.55 13.53 6.98
C ASN A 39 16.56 12.47 7.46
N ALA A 40 17.08 11.39 8.06
CA ALA A 40 16.26 10.33 8.60
C ALA A 40 15.36 10.82 9.76
N ASP A 41 15.88 11.70 10.63
CA ASP A 41 15.11 12.31 11.72
C ASP A 41 13.86 13.03 11.19
N ASP A 42 13.98 13.78 10.08
CA ASP A 42 12.86 14.50 9.46
C ASP A 42 11.74 13.54 9.00
N TYR A 43 12.12 12.43 8.40
CA TYR A 43 11.18 11.39 7.99
C TYR A 43 10.60 10.65 9.19
N GLY A 44 11.40 10.44 10.23
CA GLY A 44 10.99 9.81 11.47
C GLY A 44 9.91 10.60 12.19
N MET A 45 10.08 11.92 12.33
CA MET A 45 9.11 12.81 12.96
C MET A 45 7.71 12.70 12.31
N VAL A 46 7.64 12.70 10.99
CA VAL A 46 6.37 12.52 10.27
C VAL A 46 5.91 11.06 10.34
N GLY A 47 6.83 10.10 10.27
CA GLY A 47 6.57 8.66 10.34
C GLY A 47 5.87 8.23 11.63
N MET A 48 6.25 8.81 12.78
CA MET A 48 5.62 8.58 14.09
C MET A 48 4.13 8.97 14.11
N LEU A 49 3.73 9.94 13.31
CA LEU A 49 2.34 10.41 13.25
C LEU A 49 1.48 9.65 12.23
N THR A 50 2.08 8.83 11.37
CA THR A 50 1.39 8.19 10.24
C THR A 50 0.23 7.31 10.70
N ILE A 51 0.35 6.56 11.80
CA ILE A 51 -0.71 5.70 12.31
C ILE A 51 -1.95 6.49 12.71
N PHE A 52 -1.76 7.63 13.40
CA PHE A 52 -2.88 8.48 13.85
C PHE A 52 -3.62 9.05 12.65
N ILE A 53 -2.87 9.47 11.62
CA ILE A 53 -3.44 9.98 10.36
C ILE A 53 -4.21 8.86 9.63
N ALA A 54 -3.63 7.67 9.52
CA ALA A 54 -4.22 6.55 8.81
C ALA A 54 -5.50 6.03 9.48
N VAL A 55 -5.48 5.85 10.81
CA VAL A 55 -6.63 5.38 11.58
C VAL A 55 -7.76 6.41 11.58
N ALA A 56 -7.44 7.69 11.85
CA ALA A 56 -8.46 8.76 11.87
C ALA A 56 -9.05 9.01 10.47
N GLY A 57 -8.23 8.94 9.41
CA GLY A 57 -8.71 9.00 8.03
C GLY A 57 -9.67 7.85 7.70
N THR A 58 -9.38 6.63 8.17
CA THR A 58 -10.26 5.47 8.01
C THR A 58 -11.59 5.66 8.76
N LEU A 59 -11.56 6.21 9.98
CA LEU A 59 -12.76 6.54 10.75
C LEU A 59 -13.60 7.61 10.05
N GLN A 60 -12.97 8.65 9.52
CA GLN A 60 -13.64 9.72 8.80
C GLN A 60 -14.34 9.23 7.52
N GLU A 61 -13.69 8.37 6.76
CA GLU A 61 -14.28 7.76 5.55
C GLU A 61 -15.39 6.78 5.91
N SER A 62 -15.30 6.13 7.09
CA SER A 62 -16.32 5.26 7.72
C SER A 62 -16.90 4.19 6.79
N GLY A 63 -16.21 3.85 5.69
CA GLY A 63 -16.68 2.89 4.69
C GLY A 63 -17.90 3.35 3.87
N PHE A 64 -18.40 4.58 4.07
CA PHE A 64 -19.60 5.07 3.37
C PHE A 64 -19.35 5.32 1.88
N THR A 65 -18.12 5.64 1.47
CA THR A 65 -17.78 5.70 0.03
C THR A 65 -18.07 4.37 -0.64
N ASN A 66 -17.67 3.26 -0.03
CA ASN A 66 -17.93 1.92 -0.55
C ASN A 66 -19.44 1.57 -0.50
N ALA A 67 -20.13 1.97 0.57
CA ALA A 67 -21.56 1.73 0.70
C ALA A 67 -22.37 2.48 -0.37
N LEU A 68 -22.06 3.77 -0.61
CA LEU A 68 -22.66 4.55 -1.69
C LEU A 68 -22.41 3.92 -3.07
N THR A 69 -21.19 3.44 -3.30
CA THR A 69 -20.83 2.82 -4.58
C THR A 69 -21.62 1.54 -4.85
N ASN A 70 -21.84 0.72 -3.82
CA ASN A 70 -22.57 -0.55 -3.92
C ASN A 70 -24.09 -0.37 -3.97
N LYS A 71 -24.63 0.76 -3.53
CA LYS A 71 -26.07 1.05 -3.60
C LYS A 71 -26.49 1.21 -5.06
N ARG A 72 -27.52 0.50 -5.52
CA ARG A 72 -28.00 0.54 -6.93
C ARG A 72 -28.38 1.95 -7.34
N GLU A 73 -29.26 2.60 -6.60
CA GLU A 73 -29.73 3.96 -6.83
C GLU A 73 -29.28 4.86 -5.66
N VAL A 74 -28.50 5.88 -5.97
CA VAL A 74 -28.03 6.85 -4.99
C VAL A 74 -28.72 8.17 -5.24
N THR A 75 -29.39 8.68 -4.22
CA THR A 75 -30.11 9.96 -4.27
C THR A 75 -29.26 11.10 -3.74
N HIS A 76 -29.70 12.34 -4.01
CA HIS A 76 -29.07 13.53 -3.40
C HIS A 76 -29.03 13.44 -1.88
N LYS A 77 -30.08 12.92 -1.24
CA LYS A 77 -30.15 12.75 0.22
C LYS A 77 -29.07 11.81 0.76
N ASP A 78 -28.73 10.75 0.02
CA ASP A 78 -27.69 9.81 0.42
C ASP A 78 -26.30 10.48 0.42
N TYR A 79 -25.97 11.20 -0.65
CA TYR A 79 -24.72 11.96 -0.73
C TYR A 79 -24.66 13.05 0.34
N ASN A 80 -25.77 13.75 0.57
CA ASN A 80 -25.84 14.83 1.56
C ASN A 80 -25.68 14.31 3.00
N ALA A 81 -26.28 13.16 3.31
CA ALA A 81 -26.11 12.50 4.59
C ALA A 81 -24.64 12.10 4.84
N VAL A 82 -23.99 11.49 3.84
CA VAL A 82 -22.56 11.10 3.94
C VAL A 82 -21.67 12.34 4.04
N PHE A 83 -21.96 13.40 3.30
CA PHE A 83 -21.20 14.66 3.37
C PHE A 83 -21.19 15.23 4.79
N TRP A 84 -22.37 15.45 5.37
CA TRP A 84 -22.48 16.03 6.70
C TRP A 84 -21.93 15.12 7.79
N PHE A 85 -22.16 13.82 7.67
CA PHE A 85 -21.59 12.86 8.61
C PHE A 85 -20.05 12.87 8.56
N SER A 86 -19.45 12.76 7.37
CA SER A 86 -18.00 12.81 7.22
C SER A 86 -17.40 14.13 7.70
N THR A 87 -18.07 15.25 7.43
CA THR A 87 -17.64 16.58 7.89
C THR A 87 -17.67 16.68 9.43
N LEU A 88 -18.76 16.25 10.07
CA LEU A 88 -18.85 16.22 11.53
C LEU A 88 -17.82 15.27 12.15
N THR A 89 -17.64 14.09 11.56
CA THR A 89 -16.61 13.13 12.00
C THR A 89 -15.21 13.72 11.84
N GLY A 90 -14.93 14.40 10.72
CA GLY A 90 -13.64 15.06 10.49
C GLY A 90 -13.34 16.16 11.50
N ILE A 91 -14.34 17.00 11.82
CA ILE A 91 -14.22 18.02 12.88
C ILE A 91 -13.98 17.36 14.24
N THR A 92 -14.74 16.33 14.58
CA THR A 92 -14.60 15.58 15.85
C THR A 92 -13.21 14.96 15.95
N MET A 93 -12.74 14.29 14.89
CA MET A 93 -11.40 13.68 14.87
C MET A 93 -10.30 14.75 14.99
N TYR A 94 -10.44 15.88 14.31
CA TYR A 94 -9.49 16.98 14.45
C TYR A 94 -9.42 17.48 15.89
N ILE A 95 -10.56 17.75 16.52
CA ILE A 95 -10.60 18.23 17.91
C ILE A 95 -9.99 17.20 18.86
N LEU A 96 -10.38 15.93 18.75
CA LEU A 96 -9.86 14.86 19.59
C LEU A 96 -8.33 14.73 19.44
N LEU A 97 -7.83 14.68 18.21
CA LEU A 97 -6.40 14.53 17.95
C LEU A 97 -5.61 15.81 18.28
N PHE A 98 -6.19 17.00 18.09
CA PHE A 98 -5.58 18.26 18.50
C PHE A 98 -5.36 18.32 20.01
N LEU A 99 -6.37 17.88 20.78
CA LEU A 99 -6.29 17.81 22.24
C LEU A 99 -5.39 16.65 22.70
N SER A 100 -5.29 15.57 21.93
CA SER A 100 -4.41 14.42 22.22
C SER A 100 -2.96 14.63 21.76
N ALA A 101 -2.67 15.71 21.01
CA ALA A 101 -1.31 15.96 20.50
C ALA A 101 -0.23 16.01 21.63
N PRO A 102 -0.47 16.63 22.80
CA PRO A 102 0.50 16.53 23.91
C PRO A 102 0.73 15.10 24.40
N LEU A 103 -0.34 14.29 24.51
CA LEU A 103 -0.21 12.87 24.93
C LEU A 103 0.58 12.04 23.91
N ILE A 104 0.43 12.35 22.62
CA ILE A 104 1.23 11.71 21.54
C ILE A 104 2.70 12.12 21.70
N ALA A 105 2.97 13.39 21.94
CA ALA A 105 4.32 13.91 22.15
C ALA A 105 4.97 13.31 23.40
N ASP A 106 4.24 13.22 24.50
CA ASP A 106 4.69 12.57 25.75
C ASP A 106 4.95 11.07 25.55
N PHE A 107 4.11 10.40 24.73
CA PHE A 107 4.33 8.98 24.41
C PHE A 107 5.66 8.74 23.70
N TYR A 108 6.09 9.65 22.83
CA TYR A 108 7.35 9.54 22.09
C TYR A 108 8.53 10.28 22.76
N ASP A 109 8.29 10.98 23.87
CA ASP A 109 9.26 11.86 24.54
C ASP A 109 9.81 12.96 23.59
N LYS A 110 8.93 13.53 22.73
CA LYS A 110 9.25 14.52 21.67
C LYS A 110 8.26 15.68 21.67
N PRO A 111 8.54 16.80 22.37
CA PRO A 111 7.65 17.96 22.43
C PRO A 111 7.36 18.59 21.06
N GLU A 112 8.28 18.50 20.10
CA GLU A 112 8.16 19.03 18.75
C GLU A 112 7.02 18.37 17.95
N LEU A 113 6.58 17.18 18.36
CA LEU A 113 5.45 16.50 17.76
C LEU A 113 4.13 17.22 18.01
N VAL A 114 3.99 18.05 19.06
CA VAL A 114 2.74 18.77 19.35
C VAL A 114 2.33 19.71 18.19
N PRO A 115 3.16 20.70 17.80
CA PRO A 115 2.82 21.58 16.70
C PRO A 115 2.72 20.83 15.37
N LEU A 116 3.59 19.85 15.11
CA LEU A 116 3.58 19.05 13.88
C LEU A 116 2.30 18.23 13.76
N ALA A 117 1.88 17.54 14.80
CA ALA A 117 0.65 16.75 14.83
C ALA A 117 -0.58 17.64 14.61
N ARG A 118 -0.69 18.75 15.34
CA ARG A 118 -1.79 19.71 15.18
C ARG A 118 -1.89 20.23 13.76
N TYR A 119 -0.77 20.51 13.11
CA TYR A 119 -0.73 20.95 11.72
C TYR A 119 -1.18 19.84 10.75
N LEU A 120 -0.64 18.63 10.87
CA LEU A 120 -0.98 17.50 10.01
C LEU A 120 -2.46 17.10 10.14
N PHE A 121 -3.03 17.20 11.33
CA PHE A 121 -4.42 16.84 11.59
C PHE A 121 -5.42 17.80 10.95
N ILE A 122 -5.02 19.02 10.52
CA ILE A 122 -5.85 19.90 9.70
C ILE A 122 -6.33 19.18 8.43
N GLY A 123 -5.55 18.23 7.93
CA GLY A 123 -5.92 17.38 6.80
C GLY A 123 -7.29 16.72 6.95
N PHE A 124 -7.74 16.39 8.19
CA PHE A 124 -9.06 15.80 8.43
C PHE A 124 -10.20 16.77 8.17
N LEU A 125 -10.03 18.03 8.53
CA LEU A 125 -11.04 19.09 8.25
C LEU A 125 -11.19 19.27 6.75
N ILE A 126 -10.07 19.28 6.03
CA ILE A 126 -10.05 19.49 4.58
C ILE A 126 -10.66 18.29 3.87
N SER A 127 -10.15 17.08 4.14
CA SER A 127 -10.54 15.86 3.42
C SER A 127 -11.98 15.43 3.70
N SER A 128 -12.52 15.74 4.89
CA SER A 128 -13.91 15.41 5.26
C SER A 128 -14.93 15.98 4.28
N SER A 129 -14.70 17.17 3.77
CA SER A 129 -15.56 17.82 2.78
C SER A 129 -15.47 17.19 1.37
N ALA A 130 -14.44 16.38 1.11
CA ALA A 130 -14.24 15.72 -0.18
C ALA A 130 -14.87 14.33 -0.29
N THR A 131 -15.24 13.69 0.83
CA THR A 131 -15.68 12.29 0.88
C THR A 131 -16.88 12.01 -0.02
N ALA A 132 -17.94 12.82 0.06
CA ALA A 132 -19.11 12.66 -0.81
C ALA A 132 -18.78 12.95 -2.28
N HIS A 133 -17.97 13.96 -2.56
CA HIS A 133 -17.53 14.30 -3.91
C HIS A 133 -16.71 13.15 -4.54
N ASN A 134 -15.81 12.53 -3.78
CA ASN A 134 -15.07 11.33 -4.21
C ASN A 134 -16.02 10.18 -4.58
N ALA A 135 -17.07 9.94 -3.76
CA ALA A 135 -18.07 8.91 -4.01
C ALA A 135 -18.87 9.22 -5.29
N VAL A 136 -19.24 10.49 -5.54
CA VAL A 136 -19.91 10.92 -6.78
C VAL A 136 -19.02 10.65 -8.01
N LEU A 137 -17.77 11.07 -7.96
CA LEU A 137 -16.82 10.86 -9.06
C LEU A 137 -16.62 9.36 -9.36
N PHE A 138 -16.51 8.55 -8.32
CA PHE A 138 -16.33 7.10 -8.46
C PHE A 138 -17.58 6.43 -9.01
N LYS A 139 -18.78 6.74 -8.47
CA LYS A 139 -20.06 6.16 -8.90
C LYS A 139 -20.37 6.49 -10.37
N ASN A 140 -20.03 7.70 -10.81
CA ASN A 140 -20.25 8.15 -12.18
C ASN A 140 -19.13 7.76 -13.15
N LEU A 141 -18.19 6.91 -12.74
CA LEU A 141 -17.04 6.46 -13.54
C LEU A 141 -16.18 7.62 -14.08
N MET A 142 -16.10 8.73 -13.34
CA MET A 142 -15.30 9.92 -13.69
C MET A 142 -13.82 9.70 -13.36
N VAL A 143 -13.26 8.57 -13.83
CA VAL A 143 -11.89 8.13 -13.49
C VAL A 143 -10.85 9.13 -14.00
N LYS A 144 -11.05 9.72 -15.18
CA LYS A 144 -10.15 10.75 -15.72
C LYS A 144 -10.03 11.95 -14.78
N GLN A 145 -11.16 12.48 -14.30
CA GLN A 145 -11.20 13.64 -13.41
C GLN A 145 -10.50 13.34 -12.08
N LYS A 146 -10.75 12.16 -11.52
CA LYS A 146 -10.08 11.70 -10.31
C LYS A 146 -8.56 11.56 -10.51
N ALA A 147 -8.14 10.97 -11.64
CA ALA A 147 -6.75 10.84 -12.04
C ALA A 147 -6.05 12.21 -12.18
N MET A 148 -6.68 13.15 -12.88
CA MET A 148 -6.17 14.50 -13.04
C MET A 148 -6.03 15.23 -11.70
N SER A 149 -7.02 15.10 -10.82
CA SER A 149 -6.99 15.71 -9.47
C SER A 149 -5.78 15.20 -8.67
N GLN A 150 -5.51 13.91 -8.70
CA GLN A 150 -4.38 13.31 -7.99
C GLN A 150 -3.03 13.72 -8.58
N ILE A 151 -2.90 13.77 -9.90
CA ILE A 151 -1.67 14.20 -10.57
C ILE A 151 -1.38 15.68 -10.29
N ILE A 152 -2.38 16.57 -10.41
CA ILE A 152 -2.22 18.00 -10.08
C ILE A 152 -1.80 18.17 -8.62
N ALA A 153 -2.47 17.46 -7.70
CA ALA A 153 -2.17 17.54 -6.28
C ALA A 153 -0.76 17.05 -5.95
N LEU A 154 -0.33 15.92 -6.52
CA LEU A 154 1.04 15.41 -6.33
C LEU A 154 2.09 16.38 -6.88
N THR A 155 1.85 16.96 -8.05
CA THR A 155 2.79 17.89 -8.65
C THR A 155 2.92 19.17 -7.81
N LEU A 156 1.80 19.81 -7.45
CA LEU A 156 1.83 21.03 -6.66
C LEU A 156 2.38 20.81 -5.26
N SER A 157 1.93 19.76 -4.57
CA SER A 157 2.40 19.45 -3.22
C SER A 157 3.88 19.04 -3.23
N GLY A 158 4.30 18.28 -4.23
CA GLY A 158 5.71 17.89 -4.39
C GLY A 158 6.62 19.10 -4.60
N ILE A 159 6.24 20.04 -5.48
CA ILE A 159 6.99 21.29 -5.69
C ILE A 159 7.09 22.09 -4.39
N ILE A 160 5.98 22.28 -3.66
CA ILE A 160 5.97 23.02 -2.39
C ILE A 160 6.84 22.33 -1.35
N GLY A 161 6.71 21.00 -1.20
CA GLY A 161 7.52 20.22 -0.27
C GLY A 161 9.03 20.34 -0.54
N VAL A 162 9.44 20.25 -1.82
CA VAL A 162 10.85 20.40 -2.22
C VAL A 162 11.33 21.84 -1.96
N ILE A 163 10.54 22.87 -2.30
CA ILE A 163 10.92 24.27 -2.03
C ILE A 163 11.11 24.49 -0.52
N MET A 164 10.23 23.99 0.33
CA MET A 164 10.37 24.10 1.78
C MET A 164 11.57 23.38 2.31
N ALA A 165 11.81 22.14 1.85
CA ALA A 165 13.00 21.37 2.23
C ALA A 165 14.29 22.06 1.80
N PHE A 166 14.33 22.64 0.60
CA PHE A 166 15.48 23.41 0.09
C PHE A 166 15.75 24.68 0.93
N ASN A 167 14.72 25.29 1.48
CA ASN A 167 14.83 26.44 2.42
C ASN A 167 15.12 26.02 3.88
N GLY A 168 15.48 24.77 4.14
CA GLY A 168 15.87 24.31 5.47
C GLY A 168 14.71 24.08 6.44
N MET A 169 13.48 23.96 5.94
CA MET A 169 12.28 23.76 6.79
C MET A 169 12.09 22.29 7.23
N THR A 170 13.13 21.46 7.16
CA THR A 170 13.22 20.11 7.72
C THR A 170 11.94 19.26 7.51
N TYR A 171 11.43 18.58 8.55
CA TYR A 171 10.19 17.77 8.50
C TYR A 171 8.92 18.56 8.12
N TRP A 172 8.91 19.89 8.27
CA TRP A 172 7.78 20.74 7.84
C TRP A 172 7.55 20.69 6.32
N GLY A 173 8.63 20.42 5.53
CA GLY A 173 8.50 20.22 4.08
C GLY A 173 7.63 19.01 3.75
N ILE A 174 7.84 17.86 4.43
CA ILE A 174 7.04 16.64 4.25
C ILE A 174 5.61 16.85 4.77
N ALA A 175 5.47 17.49 5.93
CA ALA A 175 4.17 17.77 6.54
C ALA A 175 3.31 18.67 5.64
N THR A 176 3.90 19.75 5.12
CA THR A 176 3.19 20.68 4.22
C THR A 176 2.89 20.02 2.89
N GLN A 177 3.80 19.20 2.34
CA GLN A 177 3.49 18.40 1.15
C GLN A 177 2.21 17.58 1.36
N SER A 178 2.08 16.90 2.51
CA SER A 178 0.91 16.08 2.81
C SER A 178 -0.38 16.90 2.92
N VAL A 179 -0.35 18.02 3.63
CA VAL A 179 -1.53 18.90 3.81
C VAL A 179 -1.94 19.56 2.49
N VAL A 180 -0.98 20.05 1.71
CA VAL A 180 -1.23 20.65 0.39
C VAL A 180 -1.79 19.63 -0.58
N TYR A 181 -1.27 18.39 -0.58
CA TYR A 181 -1.84 17.31 -1.38
C TYR A 181 -3.33 17.11 -1.10
N ILE A 182 -3.70 16.99 0.18
CA ILE A 182 -5.09 16.83 0.61
C ILE A 182 -5.93 18.04 0.18
N LEU A 183 -5.43 19.25 0.37
CA LEU A 183 -6.12 20.48 0.01
C LEU A 183 -6.41 20.57 -1.50
N VAL A 184 -5.40 20.33 -2.33
CA VAL A 184 -5.54 20.39 -3.79
C VAL A 184 -6.46 19.30 -4.32
N VAL A 185 -6.35 18.05 -3.82
CA VAL A 185 -7.29 16.96 -4.17
C VAL A 185 -8.71 17.36 -3.82
N THR A 186 -8.93 17.93 -2.62
CA THR A 186 -10.25 18.35 -2.16
C THR A 186 -10.82 19.44 -3.08
N ILE A 187 -10.05 20.48 -3.39
CA ILE A 187 -10.47 21.55 -4.30
C ILE A 187 -10.83 20.98 -5.69
N CYS A 188 -10.00 20.10 -6.23
CA CYS A 188 -10.27 19.46 -7.52
C CYS A 188 -11.53 18.58 -7.48
N PHE A 189 -11.75 17.81 -6.41
CA PHE A 189 -12.96 17.00 -6.28
C PHE A 189 -14.22 17.85 -6.20
N TRP A 190 -14.16 18.97 -5.46
CA TRP A 190 -15.23 19.96 -5.46
C TRP A 190 -15.47 20.56 -6.85
N HIS A 191 -14.40 20.86 -7.60
CA HIS A 191 -14.52 21.43 -8.93
C HIS A 191 -15.15 20.45 -9.94
N PHE A 192 -14.66 19.22 -9.99
CA PHE A 192 -15.09 18.23 -10.98
C PHE A 192 -16.41 17.53 -10.65
N SER A 193 -16.80 17.46 -9.37
CA SER A 193 -18.06 16.83 -8.98
C SER A 193 -19.25 17.71 -9.39
N PRO A 194 -20.25 17.15 -10.09
CA PRO A 194 -21.47 17.87 -10.44
C PRO A 194 -22.41 18.07 -9.24
N TRP A 195 -22.21 17.32 -8.17
CA TRP A 195 -23.04 17.37 -6.97
C TRP A 195 -22.58 18.47 -6.03
N ARG A 196 -23.54 19.06 -5.27
CA ARG A 196 -23.26 20.06 -4.23
C ARG A 196 -24.06 19.74 -2.97
N PRO A 197 -23.49 19.96 -1.76
CA PRO A 197 -24.20 19.77 -0.51
C PRO A 197 -25.31 20.81 -0.32
N THR A 198 -26.32 20.40 0.43
CA THR A 198 -27.40 21.29 0.90
C THR A 198 -27.44 21.28 2.43
N LEU A 199 -28.00 22.33 3.03
CA LEU A 199 -28.13 22.46 4.50
C LEU A 199 -29.23 21.57 5.09
N ASN A 200 -29.97 20.81 4.26
CA ASN A 200 -30.99 19.88 4.74
C ASN A 200 -30.32 18.60 5.27
N ILE A 201 -29.99 18.60 6.56
CA ILE A 201 -29.25 17.51 7.22
C ILE A 201 -30.26 16.42 7.62
N ASP A 202 -30.12 15.25 6.98
CA ASP A 202 -30.93 14.06 7.29
C ASP A 202 -29.99 12.82 7.31
N PHE A 203 -29.79 12.25 8.49
CA PHE A 203 -28.93 11.07 8.67
C PHE A 203 -29.66 9.73 8.52
N ARG A 204 -30.97 9.70 8.28
CA ARG A 204 -31.74 8.47 8.11
C ARG A 204 -31.21 7.56 7.00
N PRO A 205 -30.70 8.07 5.86
CA PRO A 205 -30.10 7.22 4.82
C PRO A 205 -28.91 6.41 5.30
N LEU A 206 -28.14 6.89 6.28
CA LEU A 206 -26.96 6.20 6.81
C LEU A 206 -27.31 4.90 7.52
N LYS A 207 -28.50 4.80 8.14
CA LYS A 207 -28.93 3.62 8.87
C LYS A 207 -28.92 2.36 8.00
N SER A 208 -29.30 2.49 6.74
CA SER A 208 -29.29 1.38 5.77
C SER A 208 -27.88 0.96 5.33
N MET A 209 -26.92 1.86 5.42
CA MET A 209 -25.53 1.64 5.02
C MET A 209 -24.65 1.19 6.19
N PHE A 210 -25.03 1.47 7.42
CA PHE A 210 -24.20 1.30 8.61
C PHE A 210 -23.76 -0.15 8.86
N GLY A 211 -24.67 -1.13 8.68
CA GLY A 211 -24.37 -2.54 8.92
C GLY A 211 -23.27 -3.10 7.98
N PHE A 212 -23.21 -2.62 6.75
CA PHE A 212 -22.16 -2.97 5.80
C PHE A 212 -20.88 -2.18 6.08
N SER A 213 -21.00 -0.88 6.32
CA SER A 213 -19.88 0.03 6.54
C SER A 213 -19.09 -0.28 7.80
N SER A 214 -19.76 -0.67 8.92
CA SER A 214 -19.09 -0.93 10.20
C SER A 214 -18.12 -2.11 10.14
N LYS A 215 -18.47 -3.19 9.46
CA LYS A 215 -17.56 -4.33 9.29
C LYS A 215 -16.32 -3.97 8.48
N ILE A 216 -16.51 -3.23 7.39
CA ILE A 216 -15.40 -2.72 6.57
C ILE A 216 -14.55 -1.76 7.38
N LEU A 217 -15.17 -0.86 8.15
CA LEU A 217 -14.49 0.11 9.00
C LEU A 217 -13.57 -0.58 10.00
N VAL A 218 -14.07 -1.55 10.77
CA VAL A 218 -13.25 -2.29 11.75
C VAL A 218 -12.09 -2.99 11.06
N THR A 219 -12.34 -3.68 9.94
CA THR A 219 -11.28 -4.36 9.19
C THR A 219 -10.20 -3.38 8.70
N ASN A 220 -10.63 -2.24 8.17
CA ASN A 220 -9.71 -1.21 7.68
C ASN A 220 -8.89 -0.58 8.81
N ILE A 221 -9.48 -0.31 9.98
CA ILE A 221 -8.75 0.20 11.14
C ILE A 221 -7.63 -0.76 11.54
N PHE A 222 -7.94 -2.06 11.69
CA PHE A 222 -6.93 -3.06 12.03
C PHE A 222 -5.88 -3.22 10.93
N THR A 223 -6.26 -3.08 9.67
CA THR A 223 -5.30 -3.06 8.56
C THR A 223 -4.35 -1.86 8.67
N GLN A 224 -4.85 -0.66 9.00
CA GLN A 224 -4.00 0.50 9.21
C GLN A 224 -3.09 0.36 10.43
N ILE A 225 -3.60 -0.23 11.51
CA ILE A 225 -2.77 -0.57 12.67
C ILE A 225 -1.64 -1.51 12.25
N ASN A 226 -1.95 -2.62 11.60
CA ASN A 226 -0.96 -3.61 11.17
C ASN A 226 0.11 -3.02 10.24
N ASN A 227 -0.28 -2.11 9.34
CA ASN A 227 0.64 -1.47 8.41
C ASN A 227 1.57 -0.45 9.07
N ASN A 228 1.17 0.14 10.20
CA ASN A 228 1.89 1.26 10.81
C ASN A 228 2.42 0.96 12.22
N ILE A 229 2.00 -0.15 12.85
CA ILE A 229 2.36 -0.47 14.25
C ILE A 229 3.87 -0.60 14.44
N PHE A 230 4.59 -1.08 13.43
CA PHE A 230 6.03 -1.21 13.48
C PHE A 230 6.70 0.17 13.62
N SER A 231 6.28 1.18 12.85
CA SER A 231 6.76 2.56 12.97
C SER A 231 6.49 3.17 14.35
N VAL A 232 5.32 2.85 14.95
CA VAL A 232 4.95 3.32 16.29
C VAL A 232 5.91 2.77 17.33
N LEU A 233 6.15 1.46 17.28
CA LEU A 233 7.01 0.79 18.26
C LEU A 233 8.48 1.17 18.06
N LEU A 234 8.93 1.40 16.83
CA LEU A 234 10.25 1.96 16.57
C LEU A 234 10.40 3.37 17.18
N GLY A 235 9.42 4.25 16.97
CA GLY A 235 9.46 5.60 17.51
C GLY A 235 9.41 5.64 19.04
N LYS A 236 8.77 4.65 19.70
CA LYS A 236 8.73 4.58 21.16
C LYS A 236 10.00 4.02 21.77
N PHE A 237 10.59 3.00 21.16
CA PHE A 237 11.71 2.25 21.77
C PHE A 237 13.09 2.61 21.21
N PHE A 238 13.14 3.31 20.08
CA PHE A 238 14.37 3.71 19.40
C PHE A 238 14.34 5.21 19.08
N SER A 239 15.13 5.63 18.08
CA SER A 239 15.21 7.03 17.69
C SER A 239 14.29 7.36 16.51
N GLU A 240 14.04 8.67 16.29
CA GLU A 240 13.40 9.19 15.09
C GLU A 240 14.15 8.79 13.81
N ALA A 241 15.50 8.76 13.85
CA ALA A 241 16.31 8.32 12.72
C ALA A 241 15.98 6.88 12.30
N GLU A 242 15.82 5.97 13.26
CA GLU A 242 15.45 4.58 12.98
C GLU A 242 14.04 4.47 12.34
N VAL A 243 13.08 5.27 12.80
CA VAL A 243 11.78 5.38 12.14
C VAL A 243 11.93 5.92 10.71
N GLY A 244 12.82 6.89 10.51
CA GLY A 244 13.13 7.45 9.19
C GLY A 244 13.74 6.43 8.24
N TYR A 245 14.76 5.67 8.67
CA TYR A 245 15.37 4.59 7.88
C TYR A 245 14.35 3.49 7.53
N TYR A 246 13.54 3.09 8.50
CA TYR A 246 12.45 2.14 8.24
C TYR A 246 11.42 2.70 7.24
N THR A 247 11.01 3.95 7.43
CA THR A 247 10.02 4.61 6.54
C THR A 247 10.53 4.66 5.10
N GLN A 248 11.80 5.01 4.91
CA GLN A 248 12.43 5.05 3.60
C GLN A 248 12.54 3.64 2.99
N ALA A 249 13.00 2.65 3.75
CA ALA A 249 13.08 1.26 3.31
C ALA A 249 11.69 0.71 2.93
N ASN A 250 10.68 0.95 3.78
CA ASN A 250 9.32 0.50 3.53
C ASN A 250 8.69 1.18 2.30
N LYS A 251 9.04 2.43 2.01
CA LYS A 251 8.61 3.13 0.80
C LYS A 251 9.10 2.41 -0.47
N TRP A 252 10.38 2.04 -0.53
CA TRP A 252 10.94 1.29 -1.65
C TRP A 252 10.35 -0.12 -1.76
N ASN A 253 10.21 -0.81 -0.64
CA ASN A 253 9.54 -2.11 -0.57
C ASN A 253 8.10 -2.04 -1.11
N THR A 254 7.33 -1.04 -0.67
CA THR A 254 5.94 -0.82 -1.14
C THR A 254 5.89 -0.52 -2.63
N MET A 255 6.78 0.31 -3.16
CA MET A 255 6.86 0.58 -4.60
C MET A 255 7.13 -0.71 -5.39
N GLY A 256 8.01 -1.58 -4.89
CA GLY A 256 8.35 -2.85 -5.54
C GLY A 256 7.16 -3.81 -5.64
N HIS A 257 6.46 -4.06 -4.54
CA HIS A 257 5.37 -5.05 -4.55
C HIS A 257 4.01 -4.50 -4.98
N SER A 258 3.74 -3.19 -4.82
CA SER A 258 2.38 -2.63 -5.00
C SER A 258 1.84 -2.78 -6.42
N LEU A 259 2.70 -2.68 -7.43
CA LEU A 259 2.31 -2.89 -8.83
C LEU A 259 1.82 -4.33 -9.04
N ILE A 260 2.56 -5.31 -8.52
CA ILE A 260 2.23 -6.74 -8.64
C ILE A 260 0.96 -7.03 -7.83
N THR A 261 0.87 -6.52 -6.62
CA THR A 261 -0.31 -6.65 -5.76
C THR A 261 -1.56 -6.05 -6.42
N GLY A 262 -1.41 -4.88 -7.04
CA GLY A 262 -2.50 -4.21 -7.77
C GLY A 262 -2.99 -5.01 -8.98
N MET A 263 -2.06 -5.59 -9.77
CA MET A 263 -2.41 -6.48 -10.88
C MET A 263 -3.16 -7.73 -10.39
N VAL A 264 -2.67 -8.37 -9.34
CA VAL A 264 -3.31 -9.55 -8.75
C VAL A 264 -4.70 -9.20 -8.22
N SER A 265 -4.83 -8.15 -7.40
CA SER A 265 -6.12 -7.76 -6.81
C SER A 265 -7.16 -7.35 -7.85
N GLY A 266 -6.73 -6.69 -8.93
CA GLY A 266 -7.64 -6.25 -10.00
C GLY A 266 -8.29 -7.40 -10.78
N VAL A 267 -7.65 -8.57 -10.82
CA VAL A 267 -8.11 -9.72 -11.60
C VAL A 267 -8.60 -10.87 -10.71
N ALA A 268 -7.99 -11.06 -9.54
CA ALA A 268 -8.22 -12.25 -8.72
C ALA A 268 -9.67 -12.37 -8.25
N GLN A 269 -10.22 -11.33 -7.65
CA GLN A 269 -11.56 -11.40 -7.07
C GLN A 269 -12.65 -11.65 -8.13
N PRO A 270 -12.74 -10.91 -9.26
CA PRO A 270 -13.72 -11.19 -10.31
C PRO A 270 -13.63 -12.61 -10.86
N VAL A 271 -12.40 -13.03 -11.23
CA VAL A 271 -12.17 -14.35 -11.83
C VAL A 271 -12.49 -15.48 -10.85
N LEU A 272 -12.08 -15.37 -9.60
CA LEU A 272 -12.38 -16.37 -8.57
C LEU A 272 -13.87 -16.43 -8.20
N THR A 273 -14.58 -15.31 -8.29
CA THR A 273 -16.03 -15.26 -8.09
C THR A 273 -16.78 -15.94 -9.24
N GLU A 274 -16.37 -15.72 -10.48
CA GLU A 274 -16.98 -16.35 -11.66
C GLU A 274 -16.96 -17.88 -11.61
N VAL A 275 -15.89 -18.46 -11.08
CA VAL A 275 -15.72 -19.92 -10.95
C VAL A 275 -16.06 -20.45 -9.55
N ALA A 276 -16.69 -19.65 -8.68
CA ALA A 276 -16.93 -19.98 -7.27
C ALA A 276 -17.83 -21.21 -7.04
N ASN A 277 -18.70 -21.54 -8.03
CA ASN A 277 -19.64 -22.67 -7.95
C ASN A 277 -18.98 -24.03 -8.23
N ASP A 278 -17.78 -24.06 -8.82
CA ASP A 278 -17.01 -25.28 -9.05
C ASP A 278 -15.65 -25.22 -8.32
N ALA A 279 -15.60 -25.90 -7.18
CA ALA A 279 -14.40 -25.91 -6.31
C ALA A 279 -13.16 -26.49 -7.02
N GLY A 280 -13.34 -27.46 -7.93
CA GLY A 280 -12.25 -28.06 -8.70
C GLY A 280 -11.67 -27.05 -9.70
N ARG A 281 -12.53 -26.41 -10.47
CA ARG A 281 -12.17 -25.36 -11.44
C ARG A 281 -11.55 -24.16 -10.72
N GLN A 282 -12.14 -23.72 -9.61
CA GLN A 282 -11.63 -22.61 -8.83
C GLN A 282 -10.24 -22.91 -8.25
N ARG A 283 -9.99 -24.11 -7.74
CA ARG A 283 -8.67 -24.55 -7.29
C ARG A 283 -7.64 -24.49 -8.41
N ASN A 284 -7.97 -24.97 -9.61
CA ASN A 284 -7.05 -24.95 -10.75
C ASN A 284 -6.73 -23.51 -11.21
N VAL A 285 -7.73 -22.64 -11.26
CA VAL A 285 -7.55 -21.21 -11.56
C VAL A 285 -6.69 -20.55 -10.49
N PHE A 286 -7.00 -20.78 -9.21
CA PHE A 286 -6.21 -20.24 -8.09
C PHE A 286 -4.75 -20.65 -8.16
N ARG A 287 -4.46 -21.95 -8.40
CA ARG A 287 -3.10 -22.46 -8.56
C ARG A 287 -2.35 -21.84 -9.74
N LYS A 288 -3.04 -21.61 -10.87
CA LYS A 288 -2.45 -20.92 -12.01
C LYS A 288 -2.07 -19.47 -11.65
N MET A 289 -2.97 -18.76 -10.98
CA MET A 289 -2.69 -17.40 -10.49
C MET A 289 -1.57 -17.39 -9.46
N LEU A 290 -1.52 -18.36 -8.56
CA LEU A 290 -0.48 -18.49 -7.53
C LEU A 290 0.92 -18.67 -8.15
N ARG A 291 1.05 -19.56 -9.15
CA ARG A 291 2.30 -19.73 -9.91
C ARG A 291 2.72 -18.47 -10.63
N PHE A 292 1.79 -17.81 -11.30
CA PHE A 292 2.07 -16.56 -12.03
C PHE A 292 2.49 -15.44 -11.07
N THR A 293 1.80 -15.30 -9.93
CA THR A 293 2.16 -14.33 -8.89
C THR A 293 3.56 -14.59 -8.34
N ALA A 294 3.87 -15.83 -7.99
CA ALA A 294 5.20 -16.21 -7.49
C ALA A 294 6.31 -16.01 -8.55
N PHE A 295 6.03 -16.35 -9.81
CA PHE A 295 6.93 -16.16 -10.95
C PHE A 295 7.40 -14.72 -11.12
N ILE A 296 6.53 -13.71 -10.85
CA ILE A 296 6.87 -12.30 -10.98
C ILE A 296 7.38 -11.73 -9.66
N SER A 297 6.74 -12.07 -8.53
CA SER A 297 6.97 -11.41 -7.24
C SER A 297 8.35 -11.71 -6.66
N PHE A 298 8.80 -12.97 -6.67
CA PHE A 298 10.10 -13.32 -6.10
C PHE A 298 11.27 -12.67 -6.84
N PRO A 299 11.41 -12.75 -8.17
CA PRO A 299 12.53 -12.11 -8.84
C PRO A 299 12.48 -10.58 -8.73
N ALA A 300 11.29 -9.97 -8.72
CA ALA A 300 11.15 -8.52 -8.57
C ALA A 300 11.64 -8.05 -7.18
N MET A 301 11.18 -8.70 -6.11
CA MET A 301 11.50 -8.28 -4.75
C MET A 301 12.92 -8.69 -4.33
N PHE A 302 13.37 -9.88 -4.70
CA PHE A 302 14.74 -10.31 -4.43
C PHE A 302 15.75 -9.57 -5.30
N GLY A 303 15.36 -9.19 -6.55
CA GLY A 303 16.12 -8.29 -7.38
C GLY A 303 16.26 -6.90 -6.75
N LEU A 304 15.19 -6.37 -6.18
CA LEU A 304 15.23 -5.12 -5.42
C LEU A 304 16.16 -5.22 -4.21
N ALA A 305 16.11 -6.33 -3.47
CA ALA A 305 17.03 -6.59 -2.36
C ALA A 305 18.50 -6.67 -2.81
N LEU A 306 18.77 -7.27 -3.98
CA LEU A 306 20.12 -7.39 -4.56
C LEU A 306 20.73 -6.03 -4.91
N ILE A 307 19.93 -5.12 -5.46
CA ILE A 307 20.37 -3.78 -5.85
C ILE A 307 20.12 -2.71 -4.78
N ALA A 308 19.67 -3.09 -3.59
CA ALA A 308 19.24 -2.13 -2.56
C ALA A 308 20.31 -1.12 -2.21
N HIS A 309 21.57 -1.54 -2.07
CA HIS A 309 22.69 -0.65 -1.78
C HIS A 309 22.88 0.39 -2.90
N GLU A 310 23.04 -0.07 -4.14
CA GLU A 310 23.25 0.81 -5.29
C GLU A 310 22.05 1.73 -5.50
N LEU A 311 20.84 1.20 -5.38
CA LEU A 311 19.61 1.96 -5.53
C LEU A 311 19.54 3.10 -4.51
N ILE A 312 19.81 2.84 -3.25
CA ILE A 312 19.77 3.84 -2.18
C ILE A 312 20.83 4.90 -2.40
N VAL A 313 22.08 4.50 -2.60
CA VAL A 313 23.19 5.47 -2.76
C VAL A 313 23.00 6.34 -4.01
N ILE A 314 22.63 5.75 -5.15
CA ILE A 314 22.42 6.49 -6.40
C ILE A 314 21.21 7.43 -6.29
N SER A 315 20.10 6.97 -5.71
CA SER A 315 18.86 7.75 -5.69
C SER A 315 18.84 8.80 -4.58
N VAL A 316 19.18 8.40 -3.33
CA VAL A 316 18.94 9.24 -2.14
C VAL A 316 20.21 9.55 -1.34
N THR A 317 21.37 9.10 -1.80
CA THR A 317 22.70 9.27 -1.22
C THR A 317 23.05 8.33 -0.06
N ASP A 318 24.32 8.32 0.33
CA ASP A 318 24.92 7.46 1.37
C ASP A 318 24.40 7.71 2.78
N LYS A 319 23.83 8.89 3.06
CA LYS A 319 23.20 9.18 4.35
C LYS A 319 22.01 8.25 4.72
N TRP A 320 21.52 7.47 3.73
CA TRP A 320 20.44 6.50 3.89
C TRP A 320 20.92 5.05 3.93
N LEU A 321 22.22 4.80 4.09
CA LEU A 321 22.80 3.46 4.08
C LEU A 321 22.17 2.52 5.11
N ASP A 322 21.81 3.04 6.29
CA ASP A 322 21.18 2.25 7.35
C ASP A 322 19.78 1.72 6.97
N SER A 323 19.16 2.30 5.94
CA SER A 323 17.92 1.76 5.36
C SER A 323 18.13 0.54 4.46
N VAL A 324 19.35 0.26 3.99
CA VAL A 324 19.64 -0.84 3.06
C VAL A 324 19.34 -2.21 3.68
N PRO A 325 19.90 -2.59 4.85
CA PRO A 325 19.62 -3.90 5.45
C PRO A 325 18.14 -4.04 5.83
N ILE A 326 17.49 -2.94 6.22
CA ILE A 326 16.05 -2.90 6.48
C ILE A 326 15.26 -3.22 5.20
N LEU A 327 15.60 -2.57 4.10
CA LEU A 327 14.96 -2.81 2.80
C LEU A 327 15.14 -4.28 2.35
N GLN A 328 16.35 -4.81 2.48
CA GLN A 328 16.65 -6.20 2.11
C GLN A 328 15.76 -7.19 2.88
N LEU A 329 15.62 -7.01 4.19
CA LEU A 329 14.74 -7.84 5.03
C LEU A 329 13.26 -7.65 4.66
N LEU A 330 12.80 -6.42 4.44
CA LEU A 330 11.43 -6.15 4.05
C LEU A 330 11.08 -6.73 2.67
N CYS A 331 12.02 -6.78 1.74
CA CYS A 331 11.83 -7.39 0.42
C CYS A 331 11.51 -8.90 0.50
N ILE A 332 12.00 -9.60 1.54
CA ILE A 332 11.64 -11.00 1.77
C ILE A 332 10.13 -11.12 1.99
N TRP A 333 9.56 -10.32 2.89
CA TRP A 333 8.12 -10.27 3.11
C TRP A 333 7.37 -9.67 1.91
N GLY A 334 7.93 -8.65 1.27
CA GLY A 334 7.40 -8.00 0.09
C GLY A 334 7.10 -8.97 -1.05
N ALA A 335 7.92 -10.04 -1.21
CA ALA A 335 7.71 -11.09 -2.20
C ALA A 335 6.44 -11.92 -1.93
N PHE A 336 5.99 -12.03 -0.68
CA PHE A 336 4.79 -12.77 -0.30
C PHE A 336 3.51 -11.92 -0.29
N LEU A 337 3.61 -10.58 -0.28
CA LEU A 337 2.42 -9.70 -0.22
C LEU A 337 1.44 -9.88 -1.38
N PRO A 338 1.88 -10.01 -2.66
CA PRO A 338 0.95 -10.31 -3.75
C PRO A 338 0.29 -11.69 -3.62
N ILE A 339 1.00 -12.66 -3.03
CA ILE A 339 0.45 -14.00 -2.74
C ILE A 339 -0.62 -13.89 -1.64
N LEU A 340 -0.34 -13.16 -0.56
CA LEU A 340 -1.31 -12.88 0.50
C LEU A 340 -2.57 -12.21 -0.06
N SER A 341 -2.40 -11.25 -0.98
CA SER A 341 -3.52 -10.61 -1.67
C SER A 341 -4.37 -11.63 -2.43
N LEU A 342 -3.75 -12.61 -3.12
CA LEU A 342 -4.47 -13.67 -3.81
C LEU A 342 -5.26 -14.56 -2.83
N TYR A 343 -4.67 -14.93 -1.68
CA TYR A 343 -5.34 -15.70 -0.63
C TYR A 343 -6.56 -14.95 -0.07
N SER A 344 -6.40 -13.68 0.27
CA SER A 344 -7.49 -12.85 0.80
C SER A 344 -8.62 -12.66 -0.22
N ASN A 345 -8.30 -12.43 -1.50
CA ASN A 345 -9.29 -12.31 -2.56
C ASN A 345 -10.11 -13.60 -2.76
N LEU A 346 -9.50 -14.80 -2.59
CA LEU A 346 -10.24 -16.06 -2.62
C LEU A 346 -11.26 -16.11 -1.48
N ILE A 347 -10.85 -15.80 -0.25
CA ILE A 347 -11.74 -15.81 0.93
C ILE A 347 -12.90 -14.82 0.75
N ILE A 348 -12.61 -13.63 0.25
CA ILE A 348 -13.62 -12.60 -0.03
C ILE A 348 -14.56 -13.06 -1.16
N SER A 349 -14.06 -13.70 -2.22
CA SER A 349 -14.88 -14.23 -3.32
C SER A 349 -15.88 -15.31 -2.88
N LYS A 350 -15.61 -15.97 -1.75
CA LYS A 350 -16.54 -16.92 -1.09
C LYS A 350 -17.50 -16.24 -0.11
N GLY A 351 -17.51 -14.91 -0.02
CA GLY A 351 -18.37 -14.17 0.94
C GLY A 351 -17.94 -14.29 2.41
N LYS A 352 -16.71 -14.79 2.68
CA LYS A 352 -16.21 -15.04 4.03
C LYS A 352 -15.37 -13.86 4.55
N SER A 353 -15.93 -12.66 4.49
CA SER A 353 -15.27 -11.43 4.97
C SER A 353 -14.99 -11.42 6.48
N ASP A 354 -15.74 -12.21 7.25
CA ASP A 354 -15.52 -12.47 8.67
C ASP A 354 -14.14 -13.14 8.92
N ILE A 355 -13.79 -14.15 8.11
CA ILE A 355 -12.47 -14.80 8.17
C ILE A 355 -11.36 -13.78 7.89
N TYR A 356 -11.54 -12.93 6.86
CA TYR A 356 -10.58 -11.88 6.53
C TYR A 356 -10.38 -10.93 7.73
N MET A 357 -11.47 -10.44 8.32
CA MET A 357 -11.42 -9.53 9.46
C MET A 357 -10.68 -10.16 10.65
N TRP A 358 -11.07 -11.36 11.08
CA TRP A 358 -10.47 -12.00 12.26
C TRP A 358 -9.00 -12.37 12.05
N ASN A 359 -8.61 -12.81 10.84
CA ASN A 359 -7.20 -13.03 10.51
C ASN A 359 -6.38 -11.74 10.62
N THR A 360 -6.92 -10.62 10.14
CA THR A 360 -6.24 -9.32 10.20
C THR A 360 -6.06 -8.86 11.66
N ILE A 361 -7.10 -9.01 12.49
CA ILE A 361 -7.05 -8.66 13.92
C ILE A 361 -6.05 -9.54 14.66
N ALA A 362 -6.14 -10.86 14.49
CA ALA A 362 -5.29 -11.82 15.19
C ALA A 362 -3.81 -11.64 14.82
N LEU A 363 -3.51 -11.43 13.52
CA LEU A 363 -2.17 -11.11 13.07
C LEU A 363 -1.64 -9.83 13.72
N GLY A 364 -2.45 -8.76 13.77
CA GLY A 364 -2.05 -7.49 14.38
C GLY A 364 -1.69 -7.64 15.86
N ILE A 365 -2.50 -8.36 16.62
CA ILE A 365 -2.21 -8.64 18.03
C ILE A 365 -0.91 -9.43 18.16
N LEU A 366 -0.74 -10.47 17.34
CA LEU A 366 0.48 -11.28 17.37
C LEU A 366 1.73 -10.46 16.98
N GLN A 367 1.62 -9.58 15.99
CA GLN A 367 2.71 -8.69 15.60
C GLN A 367 3.14 -7.80 16.77
N VAL A 368 2.20 -7.17 17.49
CA VAL A 368 2.53 -6.35 18.67
C VAL A 368 3.26 -7.17 19.71
N ILE A 369 2.75 -8.35 20.06
CA ILE A 369 3.37 -9.23 21.06
C ILE A 369 4.81 -9.60 20.65
N VAL A 370 5.00 -10.04 19.42
CA VAL A 370 6.31 -10.48 18.92
C VAL A 370 7.30 -9.33 18.84
N ILE A 371 6.87 -8.15 18.40
CA ILE A 371 7.73 -6.97 18.35
C ILE A 371 8.14 -6.55 19.78
N LEU A 372 7.21 -6.55 20.75
CA LEU A 372 7.50 -6.25 22.15
C LEU A 372 8.45 -7.25 22.81
N LEU A 373 8.44 -8.51 22.38
CA LEU A 373 9.40 -9.50 22.83
C LEU A 373 10.77 -9.36 22.14
N ALA A 374 10.81 -8.85 20.92
CA ALA A 374 12.01 -8.73 20.11
C ALA A 374 12.77 -7.40 20.34
N TYR A 375 12.10 -6.32 20.81
CA TYR A 375 12.72 -4.99 20.89
C TYR A 375 14.00 -4.93 21.74
N PRO A 376 14.17 -5.70 22.85
CA PRO A 376 15.41 -5.63 23.64
C PRO A 376 16.64 -6.14 22.87
N TYR A 377 16.43 -6.86 21.76
CA TYR A 377 17.50 -7.43 20.94
C TYR A 377 17.86 -6.55 19.72
N GLY A 378 17.31 -5.34 19.65
CA GLY A 378 17.61 -4.36 18.61
C GLY A 378 16.71 -4.43 17.39
N ILE A 379 16.81 -3.38 16.55
CA ILE A 379 15.91 -3.16 15.40
C ILE A 379 15.97 -4.28 14.37
N HIS A 380 17.15 -4.82 14.07
CA HIS A 380 17.29 -5.92 13.10
C HIS A 380 16.54 -7.17 13.54
N THR A 381 16.63 -7.53 14.82
CA THR A 381 15.89 -8.67 15.39
C THR A 381 14.38 -8.43 15.33
N MET A 382 13.94 -7.20 15.62
CA MET A 382 12.52 -6.82 15.48
C MET A 382 12.02 -7.01 14.04
N ILE A 383 12.78 -6.54 13.05
CA ILE A 383 12.39 -6.66 11.63
C ILE A 383 12.36 -8.12 11.21
N VAL A 384 13.37 -8.92 11.58
CA VAL A 384 13.41 -10.36 11.30
C VAL A 384 12.21 -11.07 11.93
N ALA A 385 11.91 -10.77 13.18
CA ALA A 385 10.76 -11.33 13.89
C ALA A 385 9.44 -10.94 13.22
N PHE A 386 9.28 -9.65 12.83
CA PHE A 386 8.12 -9.16 12.10
C PHE A 386 7.95 -9.88 10.75
N VAL A 387 9.01 -9.98 9.94
CA VAL A 387 8.99 -10.67 8.64
C VAL A 387 8.64 -12.14 8.84
N THR A 388 9.26 -12.81 9.81
CA THR A 388 9.05 -14.23 10.10
C THR A 388 7.59 -14.50 10.50
N VAL A 389 7.02 -13.70 11.41
CA VAL A 389 5.63 -13.85 11.83
C VAL A 389 4.68 -13.70 10.66
N ASN A 390 4.91 -12.70 9.80
CA ASN A 390 4.05 -12.50 8.62
C ASN A 390 4.11 -13.69 7.64
N ILE A 391 5.30 -14.24 7.39
CA ILE A 391 5.46 -15.42 6.51
C ILE A 391 4.81 -16.65 7.16
N VAL A 392 5.06 -16.90 8.45
CA VAL A 392 4.46 -18.03 9.17
C VAL A 392 2.93 -17.92 9.21
N TRP A 393 2.40 -16.70 9.39
CA TRP A 393 0.95 -16.47 9.37
C TRP A 393 0.29 -16.81 8.04
N MET A 394 1.04 -16.89 6.95
CA MET A 394 0.51 -17.40 5.67
C MET A 394 0.02 -18.85 5.78
N LEU A 395 0.52 -19.64 6.73
CA LEU A 395 0.00 -20.98 7.01
C LEU A 395 -1.43 -20.92 7.53
N VAL A 396 -1.76 -19.92 8.34
CA VAL A 396 -3.12 -19.67 8.83
C VAL A 396 -4.04 -19.30 7.66
N TRP A 397 -3.59 -18.39 6.78
CA TRP A 397 -4.32 -18.08 5.55
C TRP A 397 -4.52 -19.32 4.67
N HIS A 398 -3.47 -20.14 4.53
CA HIS A 398 -3.55 -21.38 3.76
C HIS A 398 -4.56 -22.36 4.33
N TYR A 399 -4.66 -22.48 5.66
CA TYR A 399 -5.66 -23.32 6.31
C TYR A 399 -7.09 -22.93 5.87
N PHE A 400 -7.42 -21.64 5.85
CA PHE A 400 -8.73 -21.20 5.38
C PHE A 400 -8.93 -21.39 3.88
N VAL A 401 -7.90 -21.20 3.07
CA VAL A 401 -7.94 -21.52 1.63
C VAL A 401 -8.17 -23.01 1.41
N TRP A 402 -7.47 -23.87 2.16
CA TRP A 402 -7.69 -25.31 2.12
C TRP A 402 -9.14 -25.69 2.45
N GLN A 403 -9.75 -25.07 3.44
CA GLN A 403 -11.17 -25.30 3.75
C GLN A 403 -12.10 -24.98 2.58
N GLN A 404 -11.79 -23.92 1.81
CA GLN A 404 -12.67 -23.45 0.73
C GLN A 404 -12.52 -24.25 -0.58
N ILE A 405 -11.30 -24.57 -0.98
CA ILE A 405 -11.02 -25.19 -2.28
C ILE A 405 -10.25 -26.51 -2.19
N ARG A 406 -10.02 -27.03 -0.98
CA ARG A 406 -9.28 -28.28 -0.73
C ARG A 406 -7.88 -28.29 -1.35
N LEU A 407 -7.20 -27.15 -1.37
CA LEU A 407 -5.83 -27.04 -1.84
C LEU A 407 -4.87 -27.49 -0.74
N ASN A 408 -4.17 -28.62 -0.97
CA ASN A 408 -3.15 -29.11 -0.04
C ASN A 408 -1.96 -28.14 0.03
N LEU A 409 -1.39 -27.97 1.23
CA LEU A 409 -0.21 -27.13 1.48
C LEU A 409 0.98 -27.53 0.59
N PHE A 410 1.24 -28.80 0.47
CA PHE A 410 2.33 -29.30 -0.38
C PHE A 410 2.15 -28.89 -1.85
N ALA A 411 0.92 -28.91 -2.36
CA ALA A 411 0.62 -28.46 -3.72
C ALA A 411 0.82 -26.95 -3.88
N ALA A 412 0.45 -26.14 -2.87
CA ALA A 412 0.70 -24.71 -2.88
C ALA A 412 2.21 -24.39 -2.79
N LEU A 413 2.94 -25.07 -1.92
CA LEU A 413 4.41 -24.93 -1.82
C LEU A 413 5.10 -25.31 -3.12
N LYS A 414 4.66 -26.38 -3.80
CA LYS A 414 5.17 -26.78 -5.12
C LYS A 414 4.91 -25.71 -6.20
N ASP A 415 3.87 -24.92 -6.05
CA ASP A 415 3.55 -23.84 -6.97
C ASP A 415 4.35 -22.54 -6.66
N ILE A 416 4.86 -22.36 -5.43
CA ILE A 416 5.56 -21.14 -4.96
C ILE A 416 7.09 -21.34 -4.89
N LEU A 417 7.55 -22.39 -4.18
CA LEU A 417 8.95 -22.56 -3.79
C LEU A 417 9.93 -22.64 -4.96
N PRO A 418 9.61 -23.28 -6.10
CA PRO A 418 10.54 -23.31 -7.23
C PRO A 418 10.96 -21.92 -7.69
N PHE A 419 10.02 -20.97 -7.77
CA PHE A 419 10.31 -19.59 -8.17
C PHE A 419 11.11 -18.84 -7.09
N ALA A 420 10.83 -19.09 -5.82
CA ALA A 420 11.61 -18.52 -4.71
C ALA A 420 13.06 -19.04 -4.73
N PHE A 421 13.27 -20.34 -4.87
CA PHE A 421 14.61 -20.93 -4.93
C PHE A 421 15.39 -20.48 -6.16
N ILE A 422 14.76 -20.48 -7.35
CA ILE A 422 15.42 -20.00 -8.56
C ILE A 422 15.80 -18.53 -8.41
N ALA A 423 14.90 -17.68 -7.91
CA ALA A 423 15.20 -16.27 -7.67
C ALA A 423 16.37 -16.11 -6.70
N THR A 424 16.35 -16.81 -5.56
CA THR A 424 17.45 -16.76 -4.57
C THR A 424 18.78 -17.19 -5.18
N ALA A 425 18.80 -18.31 -5.90
CA ALA A 425 20.02 -18.84 -6.53
C ALA A 425 20.57 -17.87 -7.59
N VAL A 426 19.68 -17.30 -8.41
CA VAL A 426 20.06 -16.29 -9.42
C VAL A 426 20.62 -15.03 -8.78
N MET A 427 19.98 -14.53 -7.71
CA MET A 427 20.47 -13.32 -7.02
C MET A 427 21.82 -13.57 -6.35
N ALA A 428 22.01 -14.74 -5.72
CA ALA A 428 23.30 -15.12 -5.15
C ALA A 428 24.38 -15.24 -6.23
N ALA A 429 24.11 -15.96 -7.33
CA ALA A 429 25.04 -16.07 -8.45
C ALA A 429 25.41 -14.70 -9.04
N THR A 430 24.41 -13.85 -9.26
CA THR A 430 24.61 -12.48 -9.77
C THR A 430 25.49 -11.65 -8.84
N TYR A 431 25.26 -11.73 -7.53
CA TYR A 431 26.09 -11.04 -6.54
C TYR A 431 27.57 -11.43 -6.68
N TYR A 432 27.88 -12.74 -6.72
CA TYR A 432 29.25 -13.20 -6.87
C TYR A 432 29.89 -12.85 -8.22
N ILE A 433 29.12 -12.87 -9.31
CA ILE A 433 29.62 -12.48 -10.64
C ILE A 433 29.98 -11.00 -10.69
N THR A 434 29.25 -10.17 -9.94
CA THR A 434 29.39 -8.70 -10.03
C THR A 434 30.26 -8.09 -8.93
N ILE A 435 30.83 -8.88 -8.04
CA ILE A 435 31.60 -8.40 -6.85
C ILE A 435 32.82 -7.56 -7.22
N GLY A 436 33.38 -7.73 -8.42
CA GLY A 436 34.55 -6.99 -8.90
C GLY A 436 34.28 -5.64 -9.57
N PHE A 437 33.03 -5.23 -9.73
CA PHE A 437 32.70 -3.97 -10.38
C PHE A 437 32.80 -2.79 -9.41
N ALA A 438 33.75 -1.89 -9.66
CA ALA A 438 33.99 -0.72 -8.80
C ALA A 438 33.01 0.43 -9.05
N ASN A 439 32.52 0.60 -10.29
CA ASN A 439 31.60 1.68 -10.63
C ASN A 439 30.16 1.31 -10.21
N LEU A 440 29.55 2.11 -9.34
CA LEU A 440 28.24 1.87 -8.76
C LEU A 440 27.11 1.78 -9.80
N TYR A 441 27.14 2.61 -10.84
CA TYR A 441 26.13 2.62 -11.91
C TYR A 441 26.25 1.37 -12.78
N LEU A 442 27.49 0.98 -13.15
CA LEU A 442 27.74 -0.26 -13.89
C LEU A 442 27.39 -1.48 -13.06
N LEU A 443 27.68 -1.45 -11.77
CA LEU A 443 27.34 -2.53 -10.84
C LEU A 443 25.82 -2.73 -10.77
N MET A 444 25.04 -1.67 -10.60
CA MET A 444 23.57 -1.73 -10.59
C MET A 444 23.02 -2.25 -11.93
N ALA A 445 23.48 -1.68 -13.04
CA ALA A 445 23.04 -2.08 -14.38
C ALA A 445 23.39 -3.56 -14.67
N SER A 446 24.62 -3.99 -14.37
CA SER A 446 25.04 -5.39 -14.56
C SER A 446 24.28 -6.35 -13.67
N LYS A 447 24.02 -6.02 -12.40
CA LYS A 447 23.16 -6.82 -11.52
C LYS A 447 21.77 -7.02 -12.13
N MET A 448 21.13 -5.95 -12.61
CA MET A 448 19.80 -6.03 -13.23
C MET A 448 19.78 -6.89 -14.49
N ILE A 449 20.75 -6.68 -15.40
CA ILE A 449 20.83 -7.41 -16.67
C ILE A 449 21.15 -8.89 -16.43
N ILE A 450 22.16 -9.18 -15.62
CA ILE A 450 22.61 -10.55 -15.35
C ILE A 450 21.50 -11.33 -14.61
N ALA A 451 20.90 -10.74 -13.55
CA ALA A 451 19.81 -11.40 -12.83
C ALA A 451 18.61 -11.67 -13.75
N GLY A 452 18.21 -10.68 -14.55
CA GLY A 452 17.10 -10.84 -15.50
C GLY A 452 17.36 -11.90 -16.55
N THR A 453 18.54 -11.92 -17.15
CA THR A 453 18.93 -12.92 -18.16
C THR A 453 19.08 -14.32 -17.58
N LEU A 454 19.71 -14.46 -16.42
CA LEU A 454 19.87 -15.77 -15.76
C LEU A 454 18.51 -16.33 -15.34
N TYR A 455 17.64 -15.51 -14.74
CA TYR A 455 16.30 -15.96 -14.32
C TYR A 455 15.47 -16.44 -15.51
N THR A 456 15.44 -15.66 -16.60
CA THR A 456 14.71 -16.04 -17.81
C THR A 456 15.31 -17.25 -18.51
N ALA A 457 16.65 -17.36 -18.58
CA ALA A 457 17.34 -18.52 -19.15
C ALA A 457 17.07 -19.82 -18.37
N ILE A 458 17.13 -19.79 -17.03
CA ILE A 458 16.83 -20.95 -16.19
C ILE A 458 15.38 -21.41 -16.38
N LEU A 459 14.43 -20.49 -16.42
CA LEU A 459 13.02 -20.83 -16.64
C LEU A 459 12.74 -21.36 -18.05
N TRP A 460 13.47 -20.87 -19.04
CA TRP A 460 13.39 -21.40 -20.40
C TRP A 460 13.94 -22.85 -20.45
N LEU A 461 15.14 -23.05 -19.94
CA LEU A 461 15.83 -24.37 -19.95
C LEU A 461 15.08 -25.41 -19.11
N SER A 462 14.50 -25.00 -17.97
CA SER A 462 13.69 -25.89 -17.13
C SER A 462 12.31 -26.23 -17.73
N GLY A 463 11.95 -25.61 -18.86
CA GLY A 463 10.68 -25.87 -19.52
C GLY A 463 9.44 -25.36 -18.74
N SER A 464 9.62 -24.35 -17.87
CA SER A 464 8.54 -23.79 -17.04
C SER A 464 7.29 -23.47 -17.86
N VAL A 465 6.18 -24.14 -17.53
CA VAL A 465 4.88 -23.94 -18.20
C VAL A 465 4.41 -22.50 -18.06
N THR A 466 4.55 -21.93 -16.86
CA THR A 466 4.15 -20.53 -16.58
C THR A 466 4.94 -19.55 -17.46
N PHE A 467 6.23 -19.76 -17.63
CA PHE A 467 7.08 -18.93 -18.49
C PHE A 467 6.68 -19.05 -19.97
N LYS A 468 6.50 -20.29 -20.46
CA LYS A 468 6.08 -20.54 -21.87
C LYS A 468 4.72 -19.94 -22.19
N GLU A 469 3.74 -20.09 -21.30
CA GLU A 469 2.41 -19.48 -21.46
C GLU A 469 2.49 -17.93 -21.50
N SER A 470 3.30 -17.35 -20.61
CA SER A 470 3.52 -15.89 -20.56
C SER A 470 4.19 -15.37 -21.82
N LEU A 471 5.23 -16.05 -22.30
CA LEU A 471 5.92 -15.69 -23.54
C LEU A 471 5.02 -15.81 -24.77
N HIS A 472 4.25 -16.90 -24.86
CA HIS A 472 3.30 -17.11 -25.95
C HIS A 472 2.23 -16.02 -26.03
N TYR A 473 1.77 -15.53 -24.86
CA TYR A 473 0.79 -14.45 -24.79
C TYR A 473 1.36 -13.10 -25.26
N ILE A 474 2.66 -12.84 -24.98
CA ILE A 474 3.32 -11.61 -25.40
C ILE A 474 3.61 -11.62 -26.92
N ILE A 475 4.04 -12.76 -27.46
CA ILE A 475 4.46 -12.86 -28.88
C ILE A 475 3.25 -12.95 -29.83
N LYS A 476 2.10 -13.49 -29.37
CA LYS A 476 0.88 -13.58 -30.21
C LYS A 476 0.05 -12.30 -30.28
N LYS A 477 0.47 -11.22 -29.62
CA LYS A 477 -0.06 -9.88 -29.81
C LYS A 477 0.80 -9.07 -30.78
#